data_70b3d89f55554cf6432f2bccca499dad
#
_entry.id   70b3d89f55554cf6432f2bccca499dad
#
_cell.length_a   1.000
_cell.length_b   1.000
_cell.length_c   1.000
_cell.angle_alpha   90.00
_cell.angle_beta   90.00
_cell.angle_gamma   90.00
#
_symmetry.space_group_name_H-M   'P 1'
#
loop_
_entity.id
_entity.type
_entity.pdbx_description
1 polymer ?
#
loop_
_entity_poly.entity_id
_entity_poly.type
_entity_poly.pdbx_seq_one_letter_code
_entity_poly.pdbx_strand_id
1 'polypeptide(L)'
;MTCLSILDRFCNVQRMTYALALLLLFATALVGCNRSDAIVVIQLHPKNPDIIYVATNDYIYKTRDGGQTWTNLSHGMSHSRVISMALDPVYPATVYAGTKGDAVYKSYDGGQRWVSQRAGLDDVTISSVVNQFVFDPADNQHLFAATTMGVFETTNAGDSWTKRMEGMKEVLMVVTLGLDPTRPAIFYAGTSGGVYKSVDQTGHWEKVNNGLVSPAIIKSSRALNVTAVLVDPHEPDTVYAATLEGLYKSTDAAASWVRIGQSLQDQMVFSMVLDQTRKGVIYLGGREGIHRSEDGGNTWTTLSKGLATLNVRSLAQSATDPKLFYLGTNGSGLYRSKDAGEIWEPMPPVVAANQ
;
A
#
# COMPACT_ATOMS: atom_id res chain seq x y z
N MET A 1 -52.72 40.14 36.62
CA MET A 1 -51.26 39.96 36.70
C MET A 1 -51.00 38.57 37.23
N THR A 2 -50.40 37.66 36.49
CA THR A 2 -49.80 36.37 36.94
C THR A 2 -50.06 35.15 36.04
N CYS A 3 -50.27 35.30 34.74
CA CYS A 3 -50.28 34.09 33.89
C CYS A 3 -49.29 34.19 32.70
N LEU A 4 -48.67 35.38 32.43
CA LEU A 4 -47.68 35.56 31.33
C LEU A 4 -46.25 35.25 31.73
N SER A 5 -45.90 35.21 33.04
CA SER A 5 -44.51 35.03 33.46
C SER A 5 -44.03 33.57 33.56
N ILE A 6 -44.94 32.60 33.50
CA ILE A 6 -44.61 31.16 33.59
C ILE A 6 -44.35 30.61 32.17
N LEU A 7 -45.04 31.09 31.16
CA LEU A 7 -44.83 30.65 29.76
C LEU A 7 -43.52 31.07 29.19
N ASP A 8 -42.98 32.25 29.55
CA ASP A 8 -41.68 32.75 29.09
C ASP A 8 -40.49 31.98 29.69
N ARG A 9 -40.62 31.42 30.91
CA ARG A 9 -39.60 30.61 31.52
C ARG A 9 -39.51 29.21 30.89
N PHE A 10 -40.61 28.62 30.50
CA PHE A 10 -40.65 27.32 29.84
C PHE A 10 -40.12 27.41 28.38
N CYS A 11 -40.40 28.50 27.67
CA CYS A 11 -39.91 28.71 26.31
C CYS A 11 -38.42 28.95 26.26
N ASN A 12 -37.81 29.60 27.28
CA ASN A 12 -36.34 29.78 27.37
C ASN A 12 -35.59 28.51 27.76
N VAL A 13 -36.14 27.64 28.58
CA VAL A 13 -35.49 26.37 28.94
C VAL A 13 -35.51 25.41 27.73
N GLN A 14 -36.62 25.35 26.96
CA GLN A 14 -36.68 24.54 25.76
C GLN A 14 -35.73 25.09 24.63
N ARG A 15 -35.61 26.38 24.49
CA ARG A 15 -34.64 27.01 23.55
C ARG A 15 -33.21 26.76 23.96
N MET A 16 -32.88 26.78 25.26
CA MET A 16 -31.53 26.41 25.75
C MET A 16 -31.19 24.95 25.56
N THR A 17 -32.13 24.03 25.75
CA THR A 17 -31.89 22.59 25.51
C THR A 17 -31.75 22.27 24.04
N TYR A 18 -32.48 22.91 23.13
CA TYR A 18 -32.28 22.75 21.69
C TYR A 18 -30.99 23.43 21.22
N ALA A 19 -30.57 24.53 21.79
CA ALA A 19 -29.27 25.18 21.48
C ALA A 19 -28.09 24.33 21.98
N LEU A 20 -28.17 23.71 23.18
CA LEU A 20 -27.14 22.78 23.65
C LEU A 20 -27.11 21.47 22.85
N ALA A 21 -28.25 20.93 22.45
CA ALA A 21 -28.33 19.74 21.60
C ALA A 21 -27.82 20.02 20.18
N LEU A 22 -28.08 21.20 19.63
CA LEU A 22 -27.48 21.63 18.35
C LEU A 22 -25.98 21.90 18.47
N LEU A 23 -25.49 22.46 19.57
CA LEU A 23 -24.05 22.66 19.82
C LEU A 23 -23.32 21.33 20.02
N LEU A 24 -23.92 20.34 20.66
CA LEU A 24 -23.39 18.97 20.76
C LEU A 24 -23.42 18.21 19.43
N LEU A 25 -24.45 18.41 18.60
CA LEU A 25 -24.52 17.87 17.23
C LEU A 25 -23.53 18.56 16.27
N PHE A 26 -23.26 19.86 16.45
CA PHE A 26 -22.21 20.57 15.69
C PHE A 26 -20.80 20.24 16.18
N ALA A 27 -20.61 19.92 17.46
CA ALA A 27 -19.30 19.48 17.97
C ALA A 27 -18.91 18.08 17.48
N THR A 28 -19.89 17.21 17.15
CA THR A 28 -19.63 15.90 16.53
C THR A 28 -19.52 15.97 14.99
N ALA A 29 -19.98 17.07 14.36
CA ALA A 29 -19.88 17.29 12.91
C ALA A 29 -18.63 18.06 12.49
N LEU A 30 -17.82 18.55 13.45
CA LEU A 30 -16.48 19.13 13.22
C LEU A 30 -15.35 18.10 13.42
N VAL A 31 -15.62 16.80 13.25
CA VAL A 31 -14.57 15.88 12.81
C VAL A 31 -14.31 16.27 11.35
N GLY A 32 -13.45 17.28 11.20
CA GLY A 32 -13.03 17.78 9.92
C GLY A 32 -12.58 16.62 9.05
N CYS A 33 -12.93 16.69 7.79
CA CYS A 33 -12.30 15.94 6.73
C CYS A 33 -10.80 16.29 6.71
N ASN A 34 -10.05 15.80 7.70
CA ASN A 34 -8.61 15.97 7.75
C ASN A 34 -8.05 15.11 6.62
N ARG A 35 -7.48 15.73 5.60
CA ARG A 35 -6.74 15.06 4.52
C ARG A 35 -5.60 14.16 5.06
N SER A 36 -5.26 14.27 6.35
CA SER A 36 -4.26 13.47 7.07
C SER A 36 -4.68 12.01 7.33
N ASP A 37 -5.96 11.65 7.21
CA ASP A 37 -6.48 10.33 7.59
C ASP A 37 -6.31 9.25 6.49
N ALA A 38 -5.74 9.60 5.34
CA ALA A 38 -5.44 8.61 4.30
C ALA A 38 -4.23 7.77 4.70
N ILE A 39 -4.44 6.48 4.93
CA ILE A 39 -3.37 5.51 5.18
C ILE A 39 -2.85 4.99 3.85
N VAL A 40 -1.67 5.43 3.45
CA VAL A 40 -1.06 5.10 2.14
C VAL A 40 -0.18 3.86 2.19
N VAL A 41 0.49 3.63 3.33
CA VAL A 41 1.37 2.47 3.54
C VAL A 41 1.04 1.83 4.87
N ILE A 42 1.01 0.51 4.88
CA ILE A 42 1.01 -0.32 6.09
C ILE A 42 2.17 -1.29 5.96
N GLN A 43 3.07 -1.28 6.95
CA GLN A 43 4.18 -2.22 7.02
C GLN A 43 4.14 -2.93 8.36
N LEU A 44 3.98 -4.24 8.34
CA LEU A 44 3.94 -5.08 9.52
C LEU A 44 5.33 -5.59 9.86
N HIS A 45 5.62 -5.68 11.16
CA HIS A 45 6.86 -6.29 11.61
C HIS A 45 6.81 -7.81 11.37
N PRO A 46 7.85 -8.43 10.77
CA PRO A 46 7.78 -9.81 10.30
C PRO A 46 7.65 -10.87 11.42
N LYS A 47 7.98 -10.52 12.67
CA LYS A 47 8.01 -11.46 13.81
C LYS A 47 7.14 -11.03 15.00
N ASN A 48 6.61 -9.80 15.00
CA ASN A 48 5.80 -9.28 16.12
C ASN A 48 4.58 -8.52 15.57
N PRO A 49 3.37 -9.09 15.61
CA PRO A 49 2.17 -8.50 15.03
C PRO A 49 1.72 -7.21 15.74
N ASP A 50 2.21 -6.92 16.95
CA ASP A 50 1.87 -5.69 17.67
C ASP A 50 2.66 -4.47 17.19
N ILE A 51 3.73 -4.70 16.40
CA ILE A 51 4.53 -3.62 15.83
C ILE A 51 4.06 -3.37 14.40
N ILE A 52 3.50 -2.18 14.20
CA ILE A 52 2.97 -1.75 12.90
C ILE A 52 3.51 -0.37 12.59
N TYR A 53 3.93 -0.19 11.35
CA TYR A 53 4.25 1.12 10.80
C TYR A 53 3.17 1.51 9.80
N VAL A 54 2.76 2.76 9.83
CA VAL A 54 1.85 3.34 8.85
C VAL A 54 2.40 4.67 8.36
N ALA A 55 2.26 4.91 7.05
CA ALA A 55 2.46 6.24 6.51
C ALA A 55 1.10 6.83 6.10
N THR A 56 0.86 8.04 6.53
CA THR A 56 -0.22 8.89 6.05
C THR A 56 0.29 9.80 4.93
N ASN A 57 -0.53 10.74 4.48
CA ASN A 57 -0.06 11.74 3.51
C ASN A 57 1.07 12.62 4.07
N ASP A 58 1.14 12.82 5.39
CA ASP A 58 1.98 13.83 6.01
C ASP A 58 3.04 13.24 6.96
N TYR A 59 2.78 12.06 7.57
CA TYR A 59 3.61 11.54 8.65
C TYR A 59 3.77 10.02 8.58
N ILE A 60 4.83 9.53 9.26
CA ILE A 60 5.02 8.12 9.60
C ILE A 60 4.68 7.94 11.08
N TYR A 61 3.92 6.89 11.35
CA TYR A 61 3.60 6.48 12.72
C TYR A 61 3.99 5.03 12.96
N LYS A 62 4.29 4.73 14.22
CA LYS A 62 4.57 3.38 14.70
C LYS A 62 3.75 3.09 15.95
N THR A 63 3.21 1.91 16.03
CA THR A 63 2.67 1.32 17.25
C THR A 63 3.54 0.16 17.72
N ARG A 64 3.48 -0.16 19.03
CA ARG A 64 4.09 -1.34 19.65
C ARG A 64 3.10 -2.16 20.48
N ASP A 65 1.82 -1.80 20.42
CA ASP A 65 0.72 -2.34 21.22
C ASP A 65 -0.51 -2.72 20.34
N GLY A 66 -0.24 -3.10 19.11
CA GLY A 66 -1.28 -3.51 18.16
C GLY A 66 -2.22 -2.38 17.73
N GLY A 67 -1.73 -1.12 17.78
CA GLY A 67 -2.44 0.06 17.30
C GLY A 67 -3.29 0.76 18.35
N GLN A 68 -3.08 0.50 19.64
CA GLN A 68 -3.76 1.25 20.70
C GLN A 68 -3.16 2.64 20.87
N THR A 69 -1.82 2.75 20.77
CA THR A 69 -1.11 4.03 20.79
C THR A 69 -0.15 4.16 19.62
N TRP A 70 0.09 5.40 19.18
CA TRP A 70 0.93 5.70 18.04
C TRP A 70 2.00 6.74 18.38
N THR A 71 3.22 6.51 17.90
CA THR A 71 4.34 7.44 17.99
C THR A 71 4.64 8.00 16.60
N ASN A 72 4.74 9.32 16.47
CA ASN A 72 5.18 9.96 15.24
C ASN A 72 6.69 9.78 15.07
N LEU A 73 7.09 9.28 13.92
CA LEU A 73 8.48 8.98 13.55
C LEU A 73 9.03 9.87 12.44
N SER A 74 8.35 10.95 12.08
CA SER A 74 8.75 11.79 10.93
C SER A 74 9.88 12.78 11.25
N HIS A 75 10.39 12.77 12.48
CA HIS A 75 11.49 13.67 12.89
C HIS A 75 12.78 13.34 12.15
N GLY A 76 13.42 14.37 11.57
CA GLY A 76 14.69 14.21 10.83
C GLY A 76 14.52 13.83 9.36
N MET A 77 13.30 13.68 8.88
CA MET A 77 13.01 13.65 7.44
C MET A 77 12.66 15.07 6.97
N SER A 78 13.07 15.41 5.75
CA SER A 78 12.52 16.59 5.09
C SER A 78 11.00 16.40 4.94
N HIS A 79 10.23 17.46 4.68
CA HIS A 79 8.77 17.43 4.53
C HIS A 79 8.29 16.57 3.34
N SER A 80 9.02 15.51 3.01
CA SER A 80 8.76 14.62 1.89
C SER A 80 7.75 13.56 2.27
N ARG A 81 6.71 13.44 1.44
CA ARG A 81 5.69 12.42 1.61
C ARG A 81 6.27 11.02 1.42
N VAL A 82 6.07 10.13 2.39
CA VAL A 82 6.43 8.72 2.28
C VAL A 82 5.39 7.98 1.45
N ILE A 83 5.87 7.26 0.44
CA ILE A 83 5.05 6.51 -0.52
C ILE A 83 5.23 5.00 -0.35
N SER A 84 6.41 4.56 0.11
CA SER A 84 6.71 3.16 0.36
C SER A 84 7.57 2.99 1.59
N MET A 85 7.47 1.83 2.23
CA MET A 85 8.30 1.44 3.36
C MET A 85 8.68 -0.03 3.24
N ALA A 86 9.83 -0.39 3.77
CA ALA A 86 10.23 -1.78 3.94
C ALA A 86 11.00 -1.95 5.25
N LEU A 87 10.79 -3.07 5.93
CA LEU A 87 11.58 -3.50 7.08
C LEU A 87 12.57 -4.55 6.62
N ASP A 88 13.81 -4.43 7.09
CA ASP A 88 14.80 -5.49 6.91
C ASP A 88 14.28 -6.80 7.52
N PRO A 89 14.19 -7.89 6.74
CA PRO A 89 13.60 -9.15 7.20
C PRO A 89 14.41 -9.84 8.33
N VAL A 90 15.71 -9.55 8.39
CA VAL A 90 16.64 -10.12 9.40
C VAL A 90 16.72 -9.19 10.62
N TYR A 91 16.89 -7.88 10.37
CA TYR A 91 17.03 -6.84 11.40
C TYR A 91 15.91 -5.80 11.30
N PRO A 92 14.68 -6.10 11.76
CA PRO A 92 13.50 -5.23 11.54
C PRO A 92 13.56 -3.86 12.21
N ALA A 93 14.61 -3.56 13.00
CA ALA A 93 14.91 -2.22 13.45
C ALA A 93 15.47 -1.34 12.30
N THR A 94 15.99 -1.96 11.25
CA THR A 94 16.36 -1.26 10.01
C THR A 94 15.11 -1.07 9.16
N VAL A 95 14.78 0.19 8.89
CA VAL A 95 13.58 0.60 8.14
C VAL A 95 13.99 1.48 6.99
N TYR A 96 13.45 1.19 5.82
CA TYR A 96 13.59 2.03 4.62
C TYR A 96 12.28 2.77 4.36
N ALA A 97 12.38 4.04 4.00
CA ALA A 97 11.26 4.87 3.60
C ALA A 97 11.54 5.49 2.23
N GLY A 98 10.71 5.13 1.27
CA GLY A 98 10.73 5.70 -0.07
C GLY A 98 9.80 6.91 -0.14
N THR A 99 10.32 8.02 -0.64
CA THR A 99 9.61 9.30 -0.62
C THR A 99 9.24 9.79 -2.01
N LYS A 100 8.40 10.81 -2.02
CA LYS A 100 8.19 11.64 -3.20
C LYS A 100 9.11 12.85 -3.08
N GLY A 101 10.12 12.91 -3.98
CA GLY A 101 10.95 14.08 -4.16
C GLY A 101 12.27 14.09 -3.39
N ASP A 102 12.47 13.17 -2.43
CA ASP A 102 13.67 13.16 -1.60
C ASP A 102 14.35 11.78 -1.48
N ALA A 103 14.10 10.94 -2.48
CA ALA A 103 14.67 9.61 -2.66
C ALA A 103 14.38 8.65 -1.47
N VAL A 104 15.42 8.10 -0.86
CA VAL A 104 15.35 7.06 0.16
C VAL A 104 15.87 7.58 1.49
N TYR A 105 15.16 7.30 2.56
CA TYR A 105 15.63 7.42 3.94
C TYR A 105 15.78 6.04 4.56
N LYS A 106 16.80 5.89 5.42
CA LYS A 106 17.06 4.67 6.19
C LYS A 106 17.16 5.00 7.66
N SER A 107 16.55 4.16 8.49
CA SER A 107 16.67 4.17 9.94
C SER A 107 17.27 2.86 10.41
N TYR A 108 18.11 2.89 11.44
CA TYR A 108 18.70 1.72 12.10
C TYR A 108 18.10 1.44 13.50
N ASP A 109 17.21 2.31 13.96
CA ASP A 109 16.65 2.32 15.33
C ASP A 109 15.10 2.25 15.35
N GLY A 110 14.53 1.69 14.28
CA GLY A 110 13.08 1.49 14.15
C GLY A 110 12.32 2.79 13.89
N GLY A 111 12.95 3.73 13.18
CA GLY A 111 12.34 4.96 12.73
C GLY A 111 12.55 6.17 13.64
N GLN A 112 13.35 6.06 14.72
CA GLN A 112 13.59 7.19 15.61
C GLN A 112 14.52 8.24 14.99
N ARG A 113 15.49 7.79 14.18
CA ARG A 113 16.40 8.65 13.41
C ARG A 113 16.45 8.18 11.96
N TRP A 114 16.42 9.14 11.04
CA TRP A 114 16.47 8.87 9.62
C TRP A 114 17.70 9.50 8.99
N VAL A 115 18.34 8.75 8.11
CA VAL A 115 19.49 9.17 7.32
C VAL A 115 19.10 9.10 5.84
N SER A 116 19.36 10.17 5.10
CA SER A 116 19.11 10.19 3.65
C SER A 116 20.14 9.32 2.92
N GLN A 117 19.67 8.45 2.03
CA GLN A 117 20.47 7.52 1.23
C GLN A 117 20.31 7.86 -0.26
N ARG A 118 21.12 8.81 -0.74
CA ARG A 118 20.98 9.36 -2.12
C ARG A 118 22.07 8.95 -3.08
N ALA A 119 23.18 8.36 -2.62
CA ALA A 119 24.30 8.01 -3.49
C ALA A 119 23.87 7.09 -4.64
N GLY A 120 24.07 7.51 -5.88
CA GLY A 120 23.61 6.80 -7.09
C GLY A 120 22.14 7.02 -7.46
N LEU A 121 21.40 7.85 -6.69
CA LEU A 121 20.04 8.29 -7.02
C LEU A 121 20.05 9.75 -7.53
N ASP A 122 21.09 10.15 -8.21
CA ASP A 122 21.30 11.54 -8.64
C ASP A 122 20.25 12.02 -9.66
N ASP A 123 19.71 11.09 -10.46
CA ASP A 123 18.60 11.35 -11.39
C ASP A 123 17.23 11.54 -10.68
N VAL A 124 17.15 11.24 -9.36
CA VAL A 124 15.90 11.36 -8.60
C VAL A 124 15.65 12.83 -8.27
N THR A 125 14.70 13.41 -8.95
CA THR A 125 14.29 14.82 -8.82
C THR A 125 13.17 14.99 -7.80
N ILE A 126 12.80 16.23 -7.48
CA ILE A 126 11.69 16.58 -6.58
C ILE A 126 10.32 16.04 -7.04
N SER A 127 10.19 15.61 -8.30
CA SER A 127 8.98 14.96 -8.82
C SER A 127 9.05 13.43 -8.82
N SER A 128 10.23 12.86 -8.52
CA SER A 128 10.45 11.42 -8.50
C SER A 128 9.80 10.77 -7.28
N VAL A 129 9.40 9.51 -7.44
CA VAL A 129 8.75 8.73 -6.37
C VAL A 129 9.45 7.39 -6.25
N VAL A 130 9.77 6.97 -5.03
CA VAL A 130 10.18 5.60 -4.74
C VAL A 130 8.93 4.81 -4.36
N ASN A 131 8.47 3.97 -5.29
CA ASN A 131 7.16 3.32 -5.24
C ASN A 131 7.14 2.05 -4.38
N GLN A 132 8.27 1.30 -4.39
CA GLN A 132 8.35 0.02 -3.68
C GLN A 132 9.80 -0.37 -3.43
N PHE A 133 10.04 -1.13 -2.35
CA PHE A 133 11.29 -1.85 -2.11
C PHE A 133 11.04 -3.36 -2.16
N VAL A 134 12.02 -4.12 -2.68
CA VAL A 134 12.03 -5.58 -2.67
C VAL A 134 13.40 -6.03 -2.19
N PHE A 135 13.44 -6.85 -1.14
CA PHE A 135 14.66 -7.47 -0.65
C PHE A 135 14.98 -8.75 -1.42
N ASP A 136 16.26 -9.01 -1.63
CA ASP A 136 16.73 -10.34 -1.97
C ASP A 136 16.48 -11.27 -0.75
N PRO A 137 15.78 -12.40 -0.90
CA PRO A 137 15.49 -13.28 0.21
C PRO A 137 16.73 -13.95 0.82
N ALA A 138 17.84 -14.00 0.09
CA ALA A 138 19.10 -14.61 0.53
C ALA A 138 20.07 -13.61 1.16
N ASP A 139 19.92 -12.30 0.87
CA ASP A 139 20.83 -11.25 1.34
C ASP A 139 20.08 -9.97 1.68
N ASN A 140 19.97 -9.65 2.97
CA ASN A 140 19.32 -8.44 3.45
C ASN A 140 20.09 -7.13 3.17
N GLN A 141 21.33 -7.20 2.68
CA GLN A 141 22.06 -6.03 2.19
C GLN A 141 21.74 -5.74 0.71
N HIS A 142 21.13 -6.71 0.03
CA HIS A 142 20.77 -6.63 -1.36
C HIS A 142 19.27 -6.34 -1.49
N LEU A 143 18.91 -5.18 -2.03
CA LEU A 143 17.53 -4.78 -2.25
C LEU A 143 17.37 -3.93 -3.51
N PHE A 144 16.16 -3.89 -3.99
CA PHE A 144 15.74 -3.21 -5.21
C PHE A 144 14.68 -2.17 -4.91
N ALA A 145 14.70 -1.07 -5.63
CA ALA A 145 13.71 0.00 -5.56
C ALA A 145 13.05 0.22 -6.93
N ALA A 146 11.72 0.11 -6.97
CA ALA A 146 10.92 0.59 -8.09
C ALA A 146 10.70 2.09 -7.95
N THR A 147 11.03 2.85 -8.97
CA THR A 147 10.90 4.31 -8.95
C THR A 147 10.27 4.84 -10.23
N THR A 148 9.81 6.10 -10.19
CA THR A 148 9.38 6.80 -11.41
C THR A 148 10.54 7.05 -12.39
N MET A 149 11.80 6.80 -11.98
CA MET A 149 13.00 6.95 -12.82
C MET A 149 13.59 5.61 -13.26
N GLY A 150 12.97 4.50 -12.86
CA GLY A 150 13.38 3.14 -13.20
C GLY A 150 13.57 2.22 -12.02
N VAL A 151 14.26 1.10 -12.23
CA VAL A 151 14.70 0.17 -11.20
C VAL A 151 16.09 0.57 -10.72
N PHE A 152 16.27 0.60 -9.41
CA PHE A 152 17.57 0.78 -8.77
C PHE A 152 17.86 -0.40 -7.86
N GLU A 153 19.13 -0.78 -7.82
CA GLU A 153 19.67 -1.88 -7.01
C GLU A 153 20.71 -1.35 -6.04
N THR A 154 20.77 -1.90 -4.85
CA THR A 154 21.85 -1.74 -3.89
C THR A 154 22.30 -3.10 -3.38
N THR A 155 23.62 -3.30 -3.25
CA THR A 155 24.23 -4.49 -2.64
C THR A 155 24.93 -4.17 -1.32
N ASN A 156 24.73 -2.96 -0.81
CA ASN A 156 25.32 -2.46 0.43
C ASN A 156 24.26 -1.81 1.34
N ALA A 157 23.09 -2.44 1.39
CA ALA A 157 21.99 -2.04 2.26
C ALA A 157 21.54 -0.57 2.08
N GLY A 158 21.62 -0.04 0.86
CA GLY A 158 21.16 1.31 0.51
C GLY A 158 22.22 2.41 0.63
N ASP A 159 23.45 2.09 0.98
CA ASP A 159 24.53 3.11 1.06
C ASP A 159 24.85 3.71 -0.32
N SER A 160 24.66 2.91 -1.38
CA SER A 160 24.70 3.39 -2.76
C SER A 160 23.75 2.58 -3.65
N TRP A 161 23.26 3.22 -4.73
CA TRP A 161 22.30 2.65 -5.67
C TRP A 161 22.83 2.67 -7.09
N THR A 162 22.50 1.64 -7.85
CA THR A 162 22.85 1.50 -9.27
C THR A 162 21.58 1.33 -10.09
N LYS A 163 21.43 2.09 -11.17
CA LYS A 163 20.27 1.99 -12.07
C LYS A 163 20.32 0.71 -12.90
N ARG A 164 19.21 -0.02 -12.99
CA ARG A 164 19.04 -1.30 -13.69
C ARG A 164 17.90 -1.22 -14.71
N MET A 165 18.19 -0.70 -15.90
CA MET A 165 17.17 -0.42 -16.94
C MET A 165 17.53 -1.00 -18.31
N GLU A 166 18.53 -1.88 -18.41
CA GLU A 166 18.90 -2.49 -19.70
C GLU A 166 17.71 -3.28 -20.26
N GLY A 167 17.34 -3.01 -21.51
CA GLY A 167 16.13 -3.57 -22.13
C GLY A 167 14.85 -2.75 -21.96
N MET A 168 14.80 -1.75 -21.05
CA MET A 168 13.64 -0.90 -20.78
C MET A 168 13.77 0.53 -21.36
N LYS A 169 14.29 0.70 -22.56
CA LYS A 169 14.64 2.03 -23.14
C LYS A 169 13.45 3.01 -23.25
N GLU A 170 12.22 2.51 -23.36
CA GLU A 170 11.03 3.35 -23.55
C GLU A 170 10.18 3.49 -22.28
N VAL A 171 10.64 2.92 -21.15
CA VAL A 171 9.89 2.95 -19.89
C VAL A 171 10.16 4.25 -19.14
N LEU A 172 9.10 4.99 -18.87
CA LEU A 172 9.17 6.25 -18.11
C LEU A 172 9.02 6.05 -16.60
N MET A 173 8.37 4.95 -16.18
CA MET A 173 8.03 4.74 -14.77
C MET A 173 7.93 3.26 -14.45
N VAL A 174 8.57 2.84 -13.36
CA VAL A 174 8.38 1.52 -12.73
C VAL A 174 7.56 1.72 -11.45
N VAL A 175 6.41 1.06 -11.38
CA VAL A 175 5.47 1.21 -10.26
C VAL A 175 5.69 0.14 -9.21
N THR A 176 5.97 -1.09 -9.64
CA THR A 176 6.02 -2.26 -8.77
C THR A 176 7.05 -3.27 -9.28
N LEU A 177 7.60 -4.05 -8.36
CA LEU A 177 8.46 -5.19 -8.64
C LEU A 177 7.88 -6.45 -7.98
N GLY A 178 7.74 -7.53 -8.74
CA GLY A 178 7.45 -8.87 -8.25
C GLY A 178 8.71 -9.72 -8.33
N LEU A 179 9.09 -10.31 -7.21
CA LEU A 179 10.20 -11.26 -7.14
C LEU A 179 9.66 -12.68 -7.08
N ASP A 180 10.24 -13.60 -7.84
CA ASP A 180 9.96 -15.02 -7.71
C ASP A 180 10.59 -15.55 -6.40
N PRO A 181 9.79 -16.01 -5.43
CA PRO A 181 10.31 -16.37 -4.12
C PRO A 181 11.18 -17.64 -4.13
N THR A 182 11.10 -18.43 -5.20
CA THR A 182 11.86 -19.69 -5.36
C THR A 182 13.03 -19.55 -6.32
N ARG A 183 13.00 -18.56 -7.20
CA ARG A 183 14.03 -18.26 -8.20
C ARG A 183 14.40 -16.77 -8.11
N PRO A 184 15.23 -16.34 -7.14
CA PRO A 184 15.49 -14.93 -6.85
C PRO A 184 16.21 -14.17 -7.97
N ALA A 185 16.63 -14.86 -9.02
CA ALA A 185 17.10 -14.21 -10.26
C ALA A 185 15.95 -13.70 -11.15
N ILE A 186 14.70 -14.14 -10.92
CA ILE A 186 13.55 -13.79 -11.74
C ILE A 186 12.76 -12.64 -11.10
N PHE A 187 12.69 -11.53 -11.83
CA PHE A 187 11.93 -10.34 -11.47
C PHE A 187 10.89 -10.01 -12.52
N TYR A 188 9.80 -9.42 -12.08
CA TYR A 188 8.78 -8.81 -12.93
C TYR A 188 8.63 -7.34 -12.54
N ALA A 189 8.70 -6.44 -13.51
CA ALA A 189 8.50 -5.02 -13.29
C ALA A 189 7.16 -4.58 -13.91
N GLY A 190 6.27 -4.06 -13.08
CA GLY A 190 5.06 -3.40 -13.53
C GLY A 190 5.36 -1.93 -13.86
N THR A 191 5.09 -1.54 -15.09
CA THR A 191 5.50 -0.24 -15.63
C THR A 191 4.34 0.51 -16.30
N SER A 192 4.58 1.74 -16.71
CA SER A 192 3.66 2.49 -17.59
C SER A 192 3.53 1.89 -18.99
N GLY A 193 4.42 0.96 -19.39
CA GLY A 193 4.45 0.29 -20.69
C GLY A 193 4.07 -1.20 -20.65
N GLY A 194 3.53 -1.68 -19.52
CA GLY A 194 3.17 -3.07 -19.30
C GLY A 194 4.13 -3.78 -18.33
N VAL A 195 4.22 -5.10 -18.45
CA VAL A 195 5.09 -5.95 -17.63
C VAL A 195 6.39 -6.24 -18.38
N TYR A 196 7.49 -6.13 -17.66
CA TYR A 196 8.81 -6.58 -18.08
C TYR A 196 9.30 -7.69 -17.14
N LYS A 197 10.07 -8.63 -17.68
CA LYS A 197 10.67 -9.75 -16.94
C LYS A 197 12.17 -9.69 -17.05
N SER A 198 12.87 -9.93 -15.96
CA SER A 198 14.31 -10.22 -15.92
C SER A 198 14.51 -11.64 -15.40
N VAL A 199 15.50 -12.35 -15.90
CA VAL A 199 15.90 -13.69 -15.46
C VAL A 199 17.33 -13.75 -14.92
N ASP A 200 17.97 -12.58 -14.82
CA ASP A 200 19.37 -12.38 -14.44
C ASP A 200 19.53 -11.32 -13.34
N GLN A 201 18.57 -11.29 -12.40
CA GLN A 201 18.62 -10.40 -11.24
C GLN A 201 18.68 -8.91 -11.63
N THR A 202 17.75 -8.49 -12.53
CA THR A 202 17.60 -7.12 -13.06
C THR A 202 18.72 -6.66 -14.04
N GLY A 203 19.62 -7.54 -14.45
CA GLY A 203 20.66 -7.20 -15.40
C GLY A 203 20.12 -6.82 -16.78
N HIS A 204 19.13 -7.60 -17.27
CA HIS A 204 18.42 -7.32 -18.51
C HIS A 204 16.92 -7.56 -18.38
N TRP A 205 16.13 -6.73 -19.05
CA TRP A 205 14.67 -6.78 -19.03
C TRP A 205 14.07 -7.03 -20.40
N GLU A 206 13.13 -7.96 -20.48
CA GLU A 206 12.36 -8.26 -21.68
C GLU A 206 10.90 -7.92 -21.47
N LYS A 207 10.25 -7.36 -22.49
CA LYS A 207 8.81 -7.03 -22.47
C LYS A 207 7.97 -8.28 -22.64
N VAL A 208 7.06 -8.54 -21.68
CA VAL A 208 6.22 -9.76 -21.62
C VAL A 208 4.72 -9.42 -21.58
N ASN A 209 4.21 -8.77 -22.61
CA ASN A 209 2.84 -8.23 -22.65
C ASN A 209 1.85 -9.06 -23.50
N ASN A 210 2.21 -10.26 -23.95
CA ASN A 210 1.34 -11.08 -24.79
C ASN A 210 0.02 -11.41 -24.06
N GLY A 211 -1.11 -10.90 -24.56
CA GLY A 211 -2.43 -11.05 -23.95
C GLY A 211 -2.72 -10.07 -22.80
N LEU A 212 -1.76 -9.25 -22.35
CA LEU A 212 -1.97 -8.31 -21.24
C LEU A 212 -3.01 -7.22 -21.55
N VAL A 213 -3.14 -6.84 -22.81
CA VAL A 213 -4.17 -5.90 -23.26
C VAL A 213 -4.69 -6.34 -24.61
N SER A 214 -6.03 -6.47 -24.74
CA SER A 214 -6.65 -6.74 -26.03
C SER A 214 -6.46 -5.55 -26.97
N PRO A 215 -6.14 -5.76 -28.25
CA PRO A 215 -6.09 -4.70 -29.26
C PRO A 215 -7.35 -3.84 -29.33
N ALA A 216 -8.51 -4.39 -28.94
CA ALA A 216 -9.78 -3.67 -28.90
C ALA A 216 -9.86 -2.63 -27.75
N ILE A 217 -9.03 -2.75 -26.72
CA ILE A 217 -9.02 -1.89 -25.52
C ILE A 217 -7.93 -0.81 -25.60
N ILE A 218 -6.98 -0.90 -26.53
CA ILE A 218 -5.90 0.11 -26.73
C ILE A 218 -6.48 1.46 -27.23
N LYS A 219 -7.52 1.94 -26.59
CA LYS A 219 -8.05 3.29 -26.86
C LYS A 219 -7.38 4.37 -26.01
N SER A 220 -6.59 4.00 -25.00
CA SER A 220 -5.86 4.95 -24.17
C SER A 220 -4.43 4.49 -23.93
N SER A 221 -3.49 5.45 -23.92
CA SER A 221 -2.09 5.22 -23.54
C SER A 221 -1.93 4.74 -22.08
N ARG A 222 -3.01 4.70 -21.30
CA ARG A 222 -3.07 4.25 -19.90
C ARG A 222 -3.38 2.76 -19.75
N ALA A 223 -3.83 2.09 -20.80
CA ALA A 223 -4.25 0.69 -20.74
C ALA A 223 -3.14 -0.27 -20.24
N LEU A 224 -1.89 0.06 -20.51
CA LEU A 224 -0.73 -0.72 -20.09
C LEU A 224 -0.16 -0.32 -18.72
N ASN A 225 -0.72 0.66 -18.03
CA ASN A 225 -0.23 1.05 -16.70
C ASN A 225 -0.50 -0.06 -15.69
N VAL A 226 0.55 -0.78 -15.32
CA VAL A 226 0.53 -1.84 -14.32
C VAL A 226 0.70 -1.21 -12.94
N THR A 227 -0.27 -1.43 -12.06
CA THR A 227 -0.29 -0.88 -10.70
C THR A 227 0.23 -1.86 -9.65
N ALA A 228 0.14 -3.17 -9.93
CA ALA A 228 0.73 -4.21 -9.10
C ALA A 228 1.13 -5.41 -9.96
N VAL A 229 2.26 -6.06 -9.62
CA VAL A 229 2.65 -7.37 -10.14
C VAL A 229 3.11 -8.23 -8.99
N LEU A 230 2.56 -9.44 -8.86
CA LEU A 230 2.86 -10.39 -7.81
C LEU A 230 3.07 -11.78 -8.37
N VAL A 231 4.05 -12.49 -7.84
CA VAL A 231 4.31 -13.91 -8.13
C VAL A 231 3.63 -14.76 -7.06
N ASP A 232 2.92 -15.80 -7.47
CA ASP A 232 2.27 -16.71 -6.53
C ASP A 232 3.34 -17.49 -5.75
N PRO A 233 3.36 -17.43 -4.40
CA PRO A 233 4.38 -18.09 -3.61
C PRO A 233 4.27 -19.62 -3.64
N HIS A 234 3.12 -20.16 -4.01
CA HIS A 234 2.86 -21.60 -4.10
C HIS A 234 3.06 -22.16 -5.52
N GLU A 235 2.89 -21.30 -6.52
CA GLU A 235 3.04 -21.62 -7.95
C GLU A 235 3.81 -20.51 -8.66
N PRO A 236 5.14 -20.48 -8.60
CA PRO A 236 5.94 -19.35 -9.08
C PRO A 236 5.83 -19.06 -10.59
N ASP A 237 5.31 -20.00 -11.39
CA ASP A 237 4.96 -19.73 -12.80
C ASP A 237 3.62 -19.00 -12.95
N THR A 238 2.85 -18.89 -11.85
CA THR A 238 1.64 -18.07 -11.79
C THR A 238 1.99 -16.65 -11.35
N VAL A 239 1.68 -15.69 -12.22
CA VAL A 239 1.93 -14.27 -11.98
C VAL A 239 0.62 -13.51 -12.16
N TYR A 240 0.34 -12.59 -11.26
CA TYR A 240 -0.81 -11.70 -11.32
C TYR A 240 -0.37 -10.27 -11.63
N ALA A 241 -1.08 -9.58 -12.51
CA ALA A 241 -0.86 -8.19 -12.83
C ALA A 241 -2.18 -7.40 -12.75
N ALA A 242 -2.20 -6.36 -11.93
CA ALA A 242 -3.28 -5.38 -11.94
C ALA A 242 -2.87 -4.21 -12.83
N THR A 243 -3.80 -3.77 -13.68
CA THR A 243 -3.65 -2.60 -14.54
C THR A 243 -4.79 -1.61 -14.26
N LEU A 244 -4.74 -0.43 -14.85
CA LEU A 244 -5.87 0.51 -14.79
C LEU A 244 -7.12 0.00 -15.51
N GLU A 245 -6.99 -1.02 -16.37
CA GLU A 245 -8.07 -1.58 -17.19
C GLU A 245 -8.55 -2.97 -16.72
N GLY A 246 -7.93 -3.53 -15.67
CA GLY A 246 -8.35 -4.81 -15.12
C GLY A 246 -7.23 -5.67 -14.55
N LEU A 247 -7.60 -6.87 -14.12
CA LEU A 247 -6.72 -7.85 -13.52
C LEU A 247 -6.39 -8.96 -14.54
N TYR A 248 -5.14 -9.38 -14.56
CA TYR A 248 -4.61 -10.39 -15.45
C TYR A 248 -3.86 -11.47 -14.67
N LYS A 249 -3.90 -12.69 -15.18
CA LYS A 249 -3.17 -13.84 -14.67
C LYS A 249 -2.38 -14.49 -15.81
N SER A 250 -1.16 -14.84 -15.52
CA SER A 250 -0.34 -15.76 -16.30
C SER A 250 -0.15 -17.05 -15.49
N THR A 251 -0.04 -18.19 -16.16
CA THR A 251 0.32 -19.50 -15.57
C THR A 251 1.55 -20.10 -16.24
N ASP A 252 2.27 -19.29 -17.03
CA ASP A 252 3.43 -19.67 -17.82
C ASP A 252 4.60 -18.69 -17.64
N ALA A 253 4.77 -18.21 -16.40
CA ALA A 253 5.82 -17.26 -16.02
C ALA A 253 5.84 -15.99 -16.87
N ALA A 254 4.65 -15.43 -17.15
CA ALA A 254 4.38 -14.23 -17.94
C ALA A 254 4.61 -14.35 -19.45
N ALA A 255 4.74 -15.57 -20.00
CA ALA A 255 4.82 -15.73 -21.45
C ALA A 255 3.49 -15.35 -22.13
N SER A 256 2.36 -15.58 -21.44
CA SER A 256 1.04 -15.13 -21.87
C SER A 256 0.15 -14.70 -20.71
N TRP A 257 -0.81 -13.80 -20.97
CA TRP A 257 -1.72 -13.26 -19.98
C TRP A 257 -3.18 -13.48 -20.38
N VAL A 258 -4.00 -13.84 -19.39
CA VAL A 258 -5.45 -13.95 -19.52
C VAL A 258 -6.09 -12.97 -18.54
N ARG A 259 -7.08 -12.21 -19.03
CA ARG A 259 -7.88 -11.31 -18.18
C ARG A 259 -8.75 -12.13 -17.24
N ILE A 260 -8.70 -11.82 -15.95
CA ILE A 260 -9.52 -12.43 -14.89
C ILE A 260 -10.34 -11.35 -14.19
N GLY A 261 -11.19 -11.74 -13.23
CA GLY A 261 -11.96 -10.80 -12.42
C GLY A 261 -12.99 -10.00 -13.22
N GLN A 262 -13.67 -10.64 -14.17
CA GLN A 262 -14.70 -9.97 -15.00
C GLN A 262 -15.84 -9.36 -14.17
N SER A 263 -16.14 -9.92 -13.00
CA SER A 263 -17.11 -9.36 -12.04
C SER A 263 -16.62 -8.08 -11.35
N LEU A 264 -15.33 -7.76 -11.46
CA LEU A 264 -14.68 -6.58 -10.92
C LEU A 264 -14.41 -5.54 -12.02
N GLN A 265 -15.29 -5.47 -13.05
CA GLN A 265 -15.11 -4.54 -14.16
C GLN A 265 -15.05 -3.10 -13.65
N ASP A 266 -14.10 -2.35 -14.22
CA ASP A 266 -13.87 -0.91 -13.96
C ASP A 266 -13.40 -0.56 -12.52
N GLN A 267 -12.98 -1.55 -11.75
CA GLN A 267 -12.42 -1.28 -10.41
C GLN A 267 -10.95 -0.89 -10.47
N MET A 268 -10.61 0.26 -9.90
CA MET A 268 -9.22 0.63 -9.64
C MET A 268 -8.69 -0.18 -8.46
N VAL A 269 -7.73 -1.08 -8.74
CA VAL A 269 -7.00 -1.82 -7.71
C VAL A 269 -5.83 -0.95 -7.23
N PHE A 270 -5.79 -0.67 -5.92
CA PHE A 270 -4.71 0.08 -5.27
C PHE A 270 -3.75 -0.82 -4.50
N SER A 271 -4.23 -1.95 -4.03
CA SER A 271 -3.44 -2.91 -3.26
C SER A 271 -3.87 -4.33 -3.59
N MET A 272 -2.91 -5.23 -3.71
CA MET A 272 -3.12 -6.65 -3.96
C MET A 272 -2.23 -7.44 -3.00
N VAL A 273 -2.79 -8.47 -2.37
CA VAL A 273 -2.08 -9.39 -1.47
C VAL A 273 -2.42 -10.82 -1.87
N LEU A 274 -1.40 -11.65 -2.05
CA LEU A 274 -1.52 -13.10 -2.17
C LEU A 274 -1.37 -13.72 -0.80
N ASP A 275 -2.29 -14.61 -0.41
CA ASP A 275 -2.23 -15.29 0.88
C ASP A 275 -0.99 -16.20 0.94
N GLN A 276 -0.14 -15.97 1.94
CA GLN A 276 1.12 -16.70 2.07
C GLN A 276 0.93 -18.15 2.49
N THR A 277 -0.25 -18.54 2.97
CA THR A 277 -0.55 -19.87 3.52
C THR A 277 -1.58 -20.65 2.72
N ARG A 278 -2.41 -19.95 1.92
CA ARG A 278 -3.48 -20.55 1.14
C ARG A 278 -3.29 -20.28 -0.35
N LYS A 279 -3.01 -21.36 -1.09
CA LYS A 279 -2.85 -21.32 -2.54
C LYS A 279 -4.10 -20.75 -3.22
N GLY A 280 -3.89 -19.86 -4.18
CA GLY A 280 -4.96 -19.30 -5.01
C GLY A 280 -5.85 -18.28 -4.29
N VAL A 281 -5.53 -17.91 -3.04
CA VAL A 281 -6.27 -16.90 -2.31
C VAL A 281 -5.66 -15.53 -2.54
N ILE A 282 -6.48 -14.61 -3.06
CA ILE A 282 -6.08 -13.27 -3.46
C ILE A 282 -6.99 -12.25 -2.78
N TYR A 283 -6.41 -11.19 -2.23
CA TYR A 283 -7.14 -10.03 -1.71
C TYR A 283 -6.84 -8.81 -2.56
N LEU A 284 -7.86 -8.06 -2.92
CA LEU A 284 -7.77 -6.81 -3.65
C LEU A 284 -8.42 -5.68 -2.86
N GLY A 285 -7.68 -4.62 -2.62
CA GLY A 285 -8.19 -3.36 -2.11
C GLY A 285 -8.28 -2.33 -3.22
N GLY A 286 -9.42 -1.66 -3.32
CA GLY A 286 -9.65 -0.69 -4.37
C GLY A 286 -10.67 0.38 -4.01
N ARG A 287 -11.20 1.04 -5.02
CA ARG A 287 -12.19 2.10 -4.82
C ARG A 287 -13.55 1.56 -4.32
N GLU A 288 -13.90 0.33 -4.66
CA GLU A 288 -15.19 -0.29 -4.36
C GLU A 288 -15.12 -1.27 -3.17
N GLY A 289 -14.09 -1.15 -2.34
CA GLY A 289 -13.91 -1.95 -1.14
C GLY A 289 -12.79 -2.96 -1.23
N ILE A 290 -12.94 -4.03 -0.47
CA ILE A 290 -12.04 -5.17 -0.47
C ILE A 290 -12.75 -6.41 -1.03
N HIS A 291 -12.06 -7.15 -1.87
CA HIS A 291 -12.55 -8.38 -2.50
C HIS A 291 -11.57 -9.51 -2.26
N ARG A 292 -12.08 -10.73 -2.11
CA ARG A 292 -11.30 -11.96 -2.01
C ARG A 292 -11.70 -12.94 -3.09
N SER A 293 -10.71 -13.53 -3.73
CA SER A 293 -10.85 -14.76 -4.51
C SER A 293 -10.23 -15.93 -3.74
N GLU A 294 -10.81 -17.11 -3.85
CA GLU A 294 -10.30 -18.36 -3.27
C GLU A 294 -9.95 -19.39 -4.36
N ASP A 295 -10.08 -19.02 -5.62
CA ASP A 295 -9.93 -19.89 -6.80
C ASP A 295 -8.99 -19.31 -7.87
N GLY A 296 -8.00 -18.53 -7.42
CA GLY A 296 -6.98 -17.94 -8.28
C GLY A 296 -7.50 -16.83 -9.20
N GLY A 297 -8.55 -16.11 -8.76
CA GLY A 297 -9.08 -14.94 -9.45
C GLY A 297 -10.25 -15.22 -10.38
N ASN A 298 -10.81 -16.45 -10.42
CA ASN A 298 -11.96 -16.76 -11.24
C ASN A 298 -13.26 -16.16 -10.66
N THR A 299 -13.48 -16.33 -9.37
CA THR A 299 -14.63 -15.75 -8.66
C THR A 299 -14.20 -14.84 -7.50
N TRP A 300 -15.05 -13.87 -7.14
CA TRP A 300 -14.73 -12.84 -6.15
C TRP A 300 -15.89 -12.62 -5.19
N THR A 301 -15.55 -12.51 -3.91
CA THR A 301 -16.48 -12.16 -2.83
C THR A 301 -16.09 -10.81 -2.25
N THR A 302 -17.06 -9.93 -2.03
CA THR A 302 -16.85 -8.65 -1.37
C THR A 302 -16.80 -8.82 0.14
N LEU A 303 -15.76 -8.31 0.79
CA LEU A 303 -15.49 -8.44 2.23
C LEU A 303 -15.51 -7.07 2.93
N SER A 304 -16.45 -6.19 2.61
CA SER A 304 -16.48 -4.82 3.11
C SER A 304 -17.29 -4.62 4.39
N LYS A 305 -17.65 -5.72 5.09
CA LYS A 305 -18.44 -5.65 6.32
C LYS A 305 -17.66 -4.97 7.45
N GLY A 306 -18.23 -3.89 8.01
CA GLY A 306 -17.62 -3.09 9.07
C GLY A 306 -16.85 -1.88 8.59
N LEU A 307 -16.64 -1.72 7.28
CA LEU A 307 -15.98 -0.52 6.72
C LEU A 307 -16.94 0.66 6.63
N ALA A 308 -16.51 1.83 7.08
CA ALA A 308 -17.26 3.08 6.93
C ALA A 308 -17.08 3.70 5.52
N THR A 309 -16.03 3.32 4.79
CA THR A 309 -15.78 3.73 3.40
C THR A 309 -15.23 2.58 2.59
N LEU A 310 -15.51 2.56 1.31
CA LEU A 310 -15.03 1.54 0.38
C LEU A 310 -13.69 1.88 -0.29
N ASN A 311 -13.15 3.09 -0.08
CA ASN A 311 -11.89 3.51 -0.72
C ASN A 311 -10.67 2.95 0.03
N VAL A 312 -10.32 1.69 -0.27
CA VAL A 312 -9.19 0.95 0.32
C VAL A 312 -7.90 1.30 -0.43
N ARG A 313 -6.92 1.85 0.29
CA ARG A 313 -5.64 2.34 -0.27
C ARG A 313 -4.49 1.37 -0.08
N SER A 314 -4.47 0.70 1.06
CA SER A 314 -3.40 -0.23 1.43
C SER A 314 -3.97 -1.43 2.18
N LEU A 315 -3.34 -2.58 2.03
CA LEU A 315 -3.72 -3.84 2.64
C LEU A 315 -2.45 -4.58 3.03
N ALA A 316 -2.41 -5.16 4.22
CA ALA A 316 -1.30 -5.97 4.69
C ALA A 316 -1.81 -7.18 5.47
N GLN A 317 -1.26 -8.37 5.17
CA GLN A 317 -1.45 -9.61 5.91
C GLN A 317 -0.30 -9.82 6.90
N SER A 318 -0.60 -10.26 8.10
CA SER A 318 0.43 -10.61 9.08
C SER A 318 1.16 -11.89 8.66
N ALA A 319 2.50 -11.86 8.72
CA ALA A 319 3.32 -13.04 8.47
C ALA A 319 3.23 -14.09 9.60
N THR A 320 2.84 -13.68 10.82
CA THR A 320 2.76 -14.55 12.00
C THR A 320 1.36 -15.10 12.28
N ASP A 321 0.32 -14.42 11.74
CA ASP A 321 -1.08 -14.85 11.82
C ASP A 321 -1.77 -14.59 10.47
N PRO A 322 -2.01 -15.62 9.66
CA PRO A 322 -2.61 -15.46 8.32
C PRO A 322 -4.06 -14.99 8.33
N LYS A 323 -4.73 -14.98 9.49
CA LYS A 323 -6.08 -14.41 9.64
C LYS A 323 -6.06 -12.92 9.99
N LEU A 324 -4.92 -12.41 10.44
CA LEU A 324 -4.77 -11.03 10.85
C LEU A 324 -4.41 -10.14 9.65
N PHE A 325 -5.31 -9.22 9.33
CA PHE A 325 -5.14 -8.24 8.27
C PHE A 325 -5.30 -6.83 8.81
N TYR A 326 -4.61 -5.91 8.14
CA TYR A 326 -4.78 -4.47 8.32
C TYR A 326 -5.10 -3.81 6.99
N LEU A 327 -6.00 -2.83 7.01
CA LEU A 327 -6.50 -2.13 5.84
C LEU A 327 -6.49 -0.63 6.10
N GLY A 328 -5.87 0.11 5.21
CA GLY A 328 -5.84 1.57 5.23
C GLY A 328 -6.81 2.15 4.20
N THR A 329 -7.56 3.16 4.61
CA THR A 329 -8.56 3.82 3.78
C THR A 329 -8.15 5.25 3.40
N ASN A 330 -8.86 5.81 2.44
CA ASN A 330 -8.74 7.22 2.09
C ASN A 330 -9.80 8.03 2.85
N GLY A 331 -9.48 8.43 4.09
CA GLY A 331 -10.31 9.34 4.89
C GLY A 331 -11.06 8.72 6.07
N SER A 332 -10.96 7.39 6.30
CA SER A 332 -11.60 6.75 7.48
C SER A 332 -10.58 5.95 8.32
N GLY A 333 -9.28 6.23 8.15
CA GLY A 333 -8.22 5.68 8.97
C GLY A 333 -7.89 4.21 8.69
N LEU A 334 -7.44 3.52 9.74
CA LEU A 334 -6.96 2.14 9.74
C LEU A 334 -8.02 1.19 10.28
N TYR A 335 -8.12 0.03 9.67
CA TYR A 335 -8.99 -1.07 10.10
C TYR A 335 -8.17 -2.34 10.32
N ARG A 336 -8.68 -3.22 11.17
CA ARG A 336 -8.12 -4.54 11.43
C ARG A 336 -9.18 -5.62 11.23
N SER A 337 -8.80 -6.75 10.66
CA SER A 337 -9.58 -7.99 10.67
C SER A 337 -8.76 -9.10 11.34
N LYS A 338 -9.41 -9.96 12.14
CA LYS A 338 -8.82 -11.15 12.79
C LYS A 338 -9.40 -12.46 12.23
N ASP A 339 -10.19 -12.38 11.19
CA ASP A 339 -10.93 -13.48 10.58
C ASP A 339 -10.75 -13.56 9.06
N ALA A 340 -9.56 -13.19 8.59
CA ALA A 340 -9.19 -13.21 7.18
C ALA A 340 -10.06 -12.27 6.31
N GLY A 341 -10.47 -11.12 6.86
CA GLY A 341 -11.19 -10.08 6.13
C GLY A 341 -12.72 -10.18 6.19
N GLU A 342 -13.29 -11.15 6.91
CA GLU A 342 -14.76 -11.31 6.99
C GLU A 342 -15.41 -10.11 7.69
N ILE A 343 -14.79 -9.61 8.77
CA ILE A 343 -15.25 -8.44 9.53
C ILE A 343 -14.07 -7.49 9.74
N TRP A 344 -14.32 -6.20 9.52
CA TRP A 344 -13.36 -5.12 9.73
C TRP A 344 -13.76 -4.28 10.93
N GLU A 345 -12.83 -4.13 11.87
CA GLU A 345 -12.97 -3.29 13.05
C GLU A 345 -12.17 -2.01 12.86
N PRO A 346 -12.76 -0.82 13.07
CA PRO A 346 -12.01 0.42 13.06
C PRO A 346 -10.99 0.43 14.20
N MET A 347 -9.80 0.90 13.92
CA MET A 347 -8.75 1.09 14.92
C MET A 347 -8.76 2.53 15.45
N PRO A 348 -8.18 2.77 16.65
CA PRO A 348 -7.97 4.12 17.15
C PRO A 348 -7.29 5.01 16.10
N PRO A 349 -7.60 6.33 16.09
CA PRO A 349 -7.00 7.26 15.14
C PRO A 349 -5.47 7.19 15.16
N VAL A 350 -4.88 7.17 13.96
CA VAL A 350 -3.42 7.18 13.79
C VAL A 350 -2.92 8.61 14.00
N VAL A 351 -2.81 9.00 15.26
CA VAL A 351 -2.30 10.31 15.70
C VAL A 351 -1.29 10.09 16.83
N ALA A 352 -0.29 10.95 16.92
CA ALA A 352 0.63 10.86 18.05
C ALA A 352 -0.16 11.05 19.36
N ALA A 353 0.10 10.19 20.34
CA ALA A 353 -0.34 10.47 21.72
C ALA A 353 0.24 11.84 22.11
N ASN A 354 -0.59 12.75 22.57
CA ASN A 354 -0.16 14.06 23.02
C ASN A 354 0.95 13.88 24.08
N GLN A 355 2.15 14.34 23.74
CA GLN A 355 3.26 14.46 24.70
C GLN A 355 3.00 15.64 25.63
#